data_73bd32bd291610817f2ca4d479c571f9
#
_entry.id   73bd32bd291610817f2ca4d479c571f9
#
_cell.length_a   1.000
_cell.length_b   1.000
_cell.length_c   1.000
_cell.angle_alpha   90.00
_cell.angle_beta   90.00
_cell.angle_gamma   90.00
#
_symmetry.space_group_name_H-M   'P 1'
#
loop_
_entity.id
_entity.type
_entity.pdbx_description
1 polymer ?
#
loop_
_entity_poly.entity_id
_entity_poly.type
_entity_poly.pdbx_seq_one_letter_code
_entity_poly.pdbx_strand_id
1 'polypeptide(L)'
;MLIVASCSNALAEEPTALEAKLTKGSVAEVMVDFGDVQYSKCVTKSFTIENGTDTPIVLLDYDTTCRCTWLTLPKAAIAPNESAEVTITFDSRGEWGSVGNFLSIETSNKSCKVAVWMSAEIVR
;
A
#
# COMPACT_ATOMS: atom_id res chain seq x y z
N MET A 1 -14.66 3.29 -18.84
CA MET A 1 -14.72 3.04 -18.34
C MET A 1 -14.82 2.29 -17.63
N LEU A 2 -14.97 2.07 -17.36
CA LEU A 2 -15.10 1.52 -16.71
C LEU A 2 -14.57 0.68 -16.07
N ILE A 3 -14.01 0.26 -15.96
CA ILE A 3 -13.21 -0.54 -15.58
C ILE A 3 -12.81 -0.37 -14.35
N VAL A 4 -12.52 0.60 -14.17
CA VAL A 4 -12.24 0.88 -13.02
C VAL A 4 -13.11 0.47 -12.13
N ALA A 5 -14.18 0.45 -12.48
CA ALA A 5 -15.16 0.12 -11.64
C ALA A 5 -14.95 -1.09 -10.96
N SER A 6 -14.40 -2.02 -11.52
CA SER A 6 -14.42 -3.26 -10.88
C SER A 6 -13.59 -3.28 -9.69
N CYS A 7 -12.59 -2.51 -9.51
CA CYS A 7 -11.83 -2.53 -8.32
C CYS A 7 -12.24 -1.53 -7.36
N SER A 8 -13.18 -0.74 -7.74
CA SER A 8 -13.46 0.33 -6.93
C SER A 8 -14.39 0.10 -5.92
N ASN A 9 -15.09 -0.90 -5.85
CA ASN A 9 -16.07 -0.94 -4.97
C ASN A 9 -15.69 -1.50 -3.83
N ALA A 10 -14.68 -1.50 -3.59
CA ALA A 10 -14.33 -2.08 -2.61
C ALA A 10 -14.86 -1.65 -1.50
N LEU A 11 -15.48 -1.45 -1.12
CA LEU A 11 -16.00 -1.19 -0.09
C LEU A 11 -15.43 -0.99 0.94
N ALA A 12 -15.43 -0.38 1.20
CA ALA A 12 -15.31 0.02 2.18
C ALA A 12 -14.78 -0.64 3.19
N GLU A 13 -13.82 -0.88 3.35
CA GLU A 13 -13.37 -1.46 4.25
C GLU A 13 -13.11 -0.63 5.31
N GLU A 14 -13.04 -0.96 6.46
CA GLU A 14 -12.77 -0.15 7.39
C GLU A 14 -11.39 0.26 7.44
N PRO A 15 -11.00 1.32 7.93
CA PRO A 15 -9.73 1.82 7.96
C PRO A 15 -8.84 0.89 8.68
N THR A 16 -7.70 0.67 8.22
CA THR A 16 -6.86 -0.20 8.90
C THR A 16 -6.11 0.59 9.89
N ALA A 17 -5.67 -0.01 10.91
CA ALA A 17 -4.90 0.65 11.89
C ALA A 17 -3.43 0.63 11.54
N LEU A 18 -3.07 0.23 10.37
CA LEU A 18 -1.68 0.12 10.01
C LEU A 18 -1.05 1.47 9.78
N GLU A 19 0.13 1.63 10.30
CA GLU A 19 0.84 2.86 10.10
C GLU A 19 2.29 2.59 9.95
N ALA A 20 2.98 3.44 9.23
CA ALA A 20 4.43 3.42 9.10
C ALA A 20 4.93 4.79 9.45
N LYS A 21 6.09 4.88 10.07
CA LYS A 21 6.65 6.17 10.41
C LYS A 21 7.99 6.30 9.73
N LEU A 22 8.17 7.35 8.96
CA LEU A 22 9.42 7.60 8.28
C LEU A 22 10.38 8.27 9.25
N THR A 23 11.55 7.69 9.40
CA THR A 23 12.59 8.30 10.20
C THR A 23 13.87 8.28 9.39
N LYS A 24 14.74 9.25 9.67
CA LYS A 24 15.91 9.40 8.88
C LYS A 24 16.78 8.18 8.97
N GLY A 25 17.23 7.69 7.87
CA GLY A 25 18.16 6.57 7.84
C GLY A 25 17.54 5.21 8.07
N SER A 26 16.24 5.08 8.06
CA SER A 26 15.66 3.77 8.28
C SER A 26 14.58 3.45 7.26
N VAL A 27 14.24 2.17 7.20
CA VAL A 27 13.20 1.67 6.31
C VAL A 27 11.98 1.41 7.18
N ALA A 28 10.89 2.06 6.88
CA ALA A 28 9.64 1.80 7.57
C ALA A 28 8.98 0.58 6.95
N GLU A 29 8.40 -0.27 7.75
CA GLU A 29 7.79 -1.50 7.22
C GLU A 29 6.33 -1.56 7.55
N VAL A 30 5.54 -2.04 6.61
CA VAL A 30 4.11 -2.20 6.77
C VAL A 30 3.74 -3.58 6.29
N MET A 31 2.94 -4.30 7.04
CA MET A 31 2.44 -5.59 6.60
C MET A 31 0.95 -5.49 6.42
N VAL A 32 0.46 -5.77 5.24
CA VAL A 32 -0.95 -5.67 4.92
C VAL A 32 -1.47 -7.06 4.63
N ASP A 33 -2.32 -7.57 5.49
CA ASP A 33 -2.88 -8.90 5.33
C ASP A 33 -4.32 -8.74 4.87
N PHE A 34 -4.61 -9.15 3.64
CA PHE A 34 -5.96 -9.06 3.11
C PHE A 34 -6.82 -10.22 3.61
N GLY A 35 -6.22 -11.25 4.21
CA GLY A 35 -6.98 -12.39 4.68
C GLY A 35 -7.51 -13.20 3.52
N ASP A 36 -8.68 -13.76 3.68
CA ASP A 36 -9.29 -14.55 2.62
C ASP A 36 -9.88 -13.63 1.58
N VAL A 37 -9.53 -13.86 0.34
CA VAL A 37 -10.00 -13.05 -0.77
C VAL A 37 -10.62 -13.98 -1.79
N GLN A 38 -11.84 -13.68 -2.22
CA GLN A 38 -12.48 -14.48 -3.21
C GLN A 38 -11.74 -14.38 -4.53
N TYR A 39 -11.78 -15.43 -5.30
CA TYR A 39 -11.15 -15.46 -6.60
C TYR A 39 -11.75 -14.39 -7.50
N SER A 40 -10.94 -13.78 -8.31
CA SER A 40 -11.38 -12.80 -9.33
C SER A 40 -12.03 -11.57 -8.72
N LYS A 41 -11.49 -11.06 -7.64
CA LYS A 41 -11.98 -9.85 -7.01
C LYS A 41 -10.86 -8.86 -6.82
N CYS A 42 -11.22 -7.58 -6.75
CA CYS A 42 -10.30 -6.56 -6.37
C CYS A 42 -10.63 -6.13 -4.96
N VAL A 43 -9.65 -6.05 -4.12
CA VAL A 43 -9.84 -5.60 -2.75
C VAL A 43 -8.84 -4.50 -2.45
N THR A 44 -9.19 -3.64 -1.53
CA THR A 44 -8.40 -2.45 -1.24
C THR A 44 -8.29 -2.26 0.26
N LYS A 45 -7.13 -1.89 0.71
CA LYS A 45 -6.92 -1.48 2.09
C LYS A 45 -6.05 -0.24 2.10
N SER A 46 -6.05 0.48 3.20
CA SER A 46 -5.25 1.69 3.31
C SER A 46 -4.38 1.62 4.53
N PHE A 47 -3.27 2.31 4.49
CA PHE A 47 -2.42 2.48 5.66
C PHE A 47 -1.91 3.92 5.63
N THR A 48 -1.44 4.41 6.76
CA THR A 48 -0.95 5.77 6.83
C THR A 48 0.56 5.77 6.98
N ILE A 49 1.17 6.81 6.45
CA ILE A 49 2.60 7.02 6.59
C ILE A 49 2.78 8.35 7.27
N GLU A 50 3.44 8.35 8.41
CA GLU A 50 3.71 9.57 9.13
C GLU A 50 5.13 10.03 8.83
N ASN A 51 5.32 11.31 8.63
CA ASN A 51 6.64 11.86 8.38
C ASN A 51 7.27 12.22 9.72
N GLY A 52 8.14 11.38 10.22
CA GLY A 52 8.84 11.63 11.47
C GLY A 52 10.15 12.38 11.31
N THR A 53 10.39 12.95 10.13
CA THR A 53 11.60 13.73 9.90
C THR A 53 11.28 15.21 10.03
N ASP A 54 12.27 16.05 9.89
CA ASP A 54 12.05 17.48 10.03
C ASP A 54 11.95 18.21 8.70
N THR A 55 11.83 17.49 7.60
CA THR A 55 11.64 18.10 6.28
C THR A 55 10.46 17.44 5.58
N PRO A 56 9.79 18.15 4.67
CA PRO A 56 8.68 17.53 3.94
C PRO A 56 9.17 16.39 3.06
N ILE A 57 8.36 15.37 2.90
CA ILE A 57 8.72 14.21 2.11
C ILE A 57 7.61 13.91 1.12
N VAL A 58 7.99 13.65 -0.14
CA VAL A 58 7.04 13.26 -1.16
C VAL A 58 7.24 11.79 -1.44
N LEU A 59 6.16 11.04 -1.58
CA LEU A 59 6.23 9.65 -1.99
C LEU A 59 6.26 9.65 -3.51
N LEU A 60 7.40 9.31 -4.09
CA LEU A 60 7.64 9.53 -5.51
C LEU A 60 7.11 8.42 -6.40
N ASP A 61 7.37 7.20 -6.04
CA ASP A 61 7.06 6.09 -6.92
C ASP A 61 7.16 4.81 -6.10
N TYR A 62 6.80 3.68 -6.71
CA TYR A 62 6.94 2.42 -6.01
C TYR A 62 7.23 1.29 -7.00
N ASP A 63 7.79 0.21 -6.48
CA ASP A 63 8.01 -1.00 -7.25
C ASP A 63 7.21 -2.11 -6.62
N THR A 64 6.82 -3.08 -7.39
CA THR A 64 6.06 -4.21 -6.90
C THR A 64 6.54 -5.50 -7.54
N THR A 65 6.48 -6.60 -6.81
CA THR A 65 6.89 -7.90 -7.33
C THR A 65 5.77 -8.57 -8.12
N CYS A 66 4.57 -8.00 -8.14
CA CYS A 66 3.46 -8.57 -8.88
C CYS A 66 2.55 -7.48 -9.41
N ARG A 67 2.19 -7.58 -10.69
CA ARG A 67 1.26 -6.61 -11.22
C ARG A 67 -0.12 -6.75 -10.64
N CYS A 68 -0.36 -7.80 -9.87
CA CYS A 68 -1.65 -8.02 -9.25
C CYS A 68 -1.87 -7.08 -8.06
N THR A 69 -0.85 -6.36 -7.63
CA THR A 69 -0.93 -5.49 -6.46
C THR A 69 -0.34 -4.14 -6.81
N TRP A 70 -1.05 -3.08 -6.50
CA TRP A 70 -0.51 -1.74 -6.78
C TRP A 70 -0.89 -0.76 -5.69
N LEU A 71 -0.22 0.37 -5.67
CA LEU A 71 -0.43 1.39 -4.68
C LEU A 71 -0.94 2.67 -5.33
N THR A 72 -1.75 3.40 -4.58
CA THR A 72 -2.14 4.75 -4.96
C THR A 72 -1.48 5.66 -3.94
N LEU A 73 -0.56 6.48 -4.40
CA LEU A 73 0.21 7.33 -3.52
C LEU A 73 -0.33 8.76 -3.54
N PRO A 74 -0.28 9.44 -2.41
CA PRO A 74 -0.66 10.85 -2.40
C PRO A 74 0.36 11.65 -3.16
N LYS A 75 -0.07 12.71 -3.82
CA LYS A 75 0.84 13.52 -4.62
C LYS A 75 1.46 14.64 -3.83
N ALA A 76 0.83 15.06 -2.78
CA ALA A 76 1.32 16.20 -2.02
C ALA A 76 2.42 15.76 -1.06
N ALA A 77 3.29 16.67 -0.71
CA ALA A 77 4.34 16.37 0.25
C ALA A 77 3.72 16.19 1.64
N ILE A 78 4.32 15.32 2.43
CA ILE A 78 3.89 15.12 3.79
C ILE A 78 4.76 15.98 4.67
N ALA A 79 4.15 16.96 5.33
CA ALA A 79 4.91 17.86 6.18
C ALA A 79 5.40 17.14 7.43
N PRO A 80 6.41 17.66 8.10
CA PRO A 80 6.89 17.01 9.33
C PRO A 80 5.78 16.81 10.34
N ASN A 81 5.74 15.66 10.93
CA ASN A 81 4.73 15.27 11.92
C ASN A 81 3.33 15.13 11.38
N GLU A 82 3.17 15.16 10.07
CA GLU A 82 1.88 14.92 9.44
C GLU A 82 1.84 13.54 8.87
N SER A 83 0.67 13.07 8.51
CA SER A 83 0.49 11.73 7.96
C SER A 83 -0.28 11.80 6.64
N ALA A 84 -0.06 10.83 5.81
CA ALA A 84 -0.82 10.70 4.56
C ALA A 84 -1.26 9.27 4.39
N GLU A 85 -2.30 9.07 3.63
CA GLU A 85 -2.86 7.75 3.43
C GLU A 85 -2.39 7.16 2.13
N VAL A 86 -2.01 5.90 2.12
CA VAL A 86 -1.64 5.16 0.93
C VAL A 86 -2.63 4.03 0.80
N THR A 87 -3.14 3.81 -0.41
CA THR A 87 -4.09 2.76 -0.66
C THR A 87 -3.39 1.64 -1.43
N ILE A 88 -3.60 0.40 -1.00
CA ILE A 88 -3.05 -0.75 -1.67
C ILE A 88 -4.21 -1.56 -2.24
N THR A 89 -4.14 -1.92 -3.50
CA THR A 89 -5.18 -2.67 -4.19
C THR A 89 -4.62 -4.00 -4.68
N PHE A 90 -5.36 -5.05 -4.48
CA PHE A 90 -4.96 -6.39 -4.90
C PHE A 90 -6.07 -6.97 -5.77
N ASP A 91 -5.69 -7.48 -6.95
CA ASP A 91 -6.63 -8.11 -7.87
C ASP A 91 -6.32 -9.60 -7.83
N SER A 92 -7.26 -10.40 -7.35
CA SER A 92 -7.02 -11.84 -7.19
C SER A 92 -7.22 -12.62 -8.48
N ARG A 93 -7.58 -11.96 -9.59
CA ARG A 93 -7.80 -12.66 -10.82
C ARG A 93 -6.52 -13.35 -11.27
N GLY A 94 -6.54 -14.59 -11.56
CA GLY A 94 -5.35 -15.32 -11.99
C GLY A 94 -4.50 -15.82 -10.83
N GLU A 95 -4.92 -15.61 -9.60
CA GLU A 95 -4.16 -16.03 -8.43
C GLU A 95 -4.85 -17.15 -7.71
N TRP A 96 -4.13 -17.94 -6.94
CA TRP A 96 -4.77 -18.92 -6.11
C TRP A 96 -3.83 -19.29 -4.98
N GLY A 97 -4.39 -19.84 -3.91
CA GLY A 97 -3.63 -20.28 -2.76
C GLY A 97 -3.10 -19.11 -1.96
N SER A 98 -1.99 -19.28 -1.33
CA SER A 98 -1.38 -18.25 -0.54
C SER A 98 -0.57 -17.33 -1.44
N VAL A 99 -0.78 -16.03 -1.33
CA VAL A 99 -0.13 -15.06 -2.17
C VAL A 99 0.61 -14.08 -1.27
N GLY A 100 1.83 -13.75 -1.63
CA GLY A 100 2.60 -12.74 -0.92
C GLY A 100 3.37 -11.90 -1.92
N ASN A 101 3.34 -10.60 -1.74
CA ASN A 101 4.04 -9.70 -2.62
C ASN A 101 4.77 -8.64 -1.81
N PHE A 102 5.77 -8.09 -2.41
CA PHE A 102 6.57 -7.05 -1.76
C PHE A 102 6.52 -5.80 -2.63
N LEU A 103 6.30 -4.66 -2.00
CA LEU A 103 6.32 -3.38 -2.68
C LEU A 103 7.26 -2.47 -1.93
N SER A 104 7.94 -1.60 -2.64
CA SER A 104 8.79 -0.63 -1.98
C SER A 104 8.47 0.75 -2.50
N ILE A 105 8.37 1.72 -1.62
CA ILE A 105 8.05 3.09 -1.97
C ILE A 105 9.30 3.93 -1.86
N GLU A 106 9.56 4.69 -2.94
CA GLU A 106 10.68 5.57 -2.97
C GLU A 106 10.25 6.95 -2.56
N THR A 107 11.00 7.61 -1.74
CA THR A 107 10.61 8.94 -1.30
C THR A 107 11.62 9.98 -1.76
N SER A 108 11.26 11.24 -1.62
CA SER A 108 12.15 12.33 -1.99
C SER A 108 13.36 12.44 -1.06
N ASN A 109 13.32 11.75 0.08
CA ASN A 109 14.47 11.72 0.96
C ASN A 109 15.11 10.35 0.81
N LYS A 110 16.30 10.30 0.22
CA LYS A 110 16.92 9.03 -0.08
C LYS A 110 17.25 8.19 1.12
N SER A 111 17.27 8.76 2.30
CA SER A 111 17.52 7.96 3.49
C SER A 111 16.24 7.38 4.07
N CYS A 112 15.09 7.64 3.48
CA CYS A 112 13.81 7.13 3.96
C CYS A 112 13.17 6.28 2.89
N LYS A 113 12.76 5.07 3.24
CA LYS A 113 12.07 4.20 2.32
C LYS A 113 10.97 3.48 3.07
N VAL A 114 10.01 2.97 2.34
CA VAL A 114 8.92 2.20 2.92
C VAL A 114 8.87 0.85 2.25
N ALA A 115 8.88 -0.21 3.03
CA ALA A 115 8.74 -1.57 2.54
C ALA A 115 7.35 -2.05 2.90
N VAL A 116 6.61 -2.53 1.94
CA VAL A 116 5.24 -2.98 2.15
C VAL A 116 5.17 -4.45 1.78
N TRP A 117 4.69 -5.25 2.71
CA TRP A 117 4.52 -6.68 2.47
C TRP A 117 3.03 -6.95 2.46
N MET A 118 2.53 -7.61 1.45
CA MET A 118 1.10 -7.94 1.45
C MET A 118 0.95 -9.44 1.41
N SER A 119 -0.12 -9.92 1.99
CA SER A 119 -0.44 -11.34 1.96
C SER A 119 -1.94 -11.52 1.78
N ALA A 120 -2.33 -12.62 1.21
CA ALA A 120 -3.73 -12.94 0.99
C ALA A 120 -3.86 -14.43 0.79
N GLU A 121 -5.04 -14.96 1.09
CA GLU A 121 -5.33 -16.36 0.84
C GLU A 121 -6.51 -16.37 -0.13
N ILE A 122 -6.33 -16.94 -1.32
CA ILE A 122 -7.38 -16.91 -2.34
C ILE A 122 -8.30 -18.09 -2.13
N VAL A 123 -9.58 -17.80 -2.02
CA VAL A 123 -10.58 -18.85 -1.81
C VAL A 123 -11.54 -18.86 -2.99
N ARG A 124 -12.11 -20.00 -3.28
CA ARG A 124 -12.99 -20.13 -4.41
C ARG A 124 -14.41 -20.36 -4.04
#